data_b84198bfc4d547cd61036195fcd28ca1
#
_entry.id   b84198bfc4d547cd61036195fcd28ca1
#
_cell.length_a   1.000
_cell.length_b   1.000
_cell.length_c   1.000
_cell.angle_alpha   90.00
_cell.angle_beta   90.00
_cell.angle_gamma   90.00
#
_symmetry.space_group_name_H-M   'P 1'
#
loop_
_entity.id
_entity.type
_entity.pdbx_description
1 polymer ?
#
loop_
_entity_poly.entity_id
_entity_poly.type
_entity_poly.pdbx_seq_one_letter_code
_entity_poly.pdbx_strand_id
1 'polypeptide(L)'
;MFRKLLDDEELLELVEMEVRELLSKYEFPGDDLPVIKGSALNALTCESDDPNAPDYACIKELMDAVDSYIPTPPRDDDLPFLMPVEDVFTITGRGTVATGRVERGQIKMGDAVEIVGLAEESKKSVITGIEMFRKLLDYAEAGDNVGTLLRGIDKKEIERGQVLAKPGSIKPHTKFSGQVYVLSKDEGGRHTPFFNNYRPQFYFRTTDVTGVISLPEGVEMCMPGDNVVMNVELITPIAIEKGLRFAIREGGRTVGSGVVTETAE
;
A
#
# COMPACT_ATOMS: atom_id res chain seq x y z
N MET A 1 27.42 18.30 16.29
CA MET A 1 27.91 18.28 14.90
C MET A 1 26.89 18.82 13.92
N PHE A 2 25.62 18.49 13.99
CA PHE A 2 24.54 18.98 13.08
C PHE A 2 24.20 20.47 13.18
N ARG A 3 24.43 21.14 14.32
CA ARG A 3 24.13 22.57 14.49
C ARG A 3 25.03 23.49 13.66
N LYS A 4 26.24 23.06 13.28
CA LYS A 4 27.17 23.85 12.42
C LYS A 4 26.85 23.76 10.92
N LEU A 5 26.05 22.80 10.50
CA LEU A 5 25.63 22.60 9.11
C LEU A 5 24.51 23.57 8.68
N LEU A 6 23.67 24.02 9.62
CA LEU A 6 22.56 24.93 9.35
C LEU A 6 22.96 26.40 9.24
N ASP A 7 24.19 26.74 9.69
CA ASP A 7 24.74 28.09 9.66
C ASP A 7 25.69 28.33 8.45
N ASP A 8 25.87 27.32 7.59
CA ASP A 8 26.76 27.38 6.42
C ASP A 8 25.88 27.40 5.14
N GLU A 9 25.70 28.58 4.60
CA GLU A 9 24.83 28.85 3.45
C GLU A 9 25.34 28.15 2.19
N GLU A 10 26.67 28.09 1.99
CA GLU A 10 27.32 27.40 0.85
C GLU A 10 27.06 25.89 0.90
N LEU A 11 27.10 25.32 2.10
CA LEU A 11 26.82 23.88 2.29
C LEU A 11 25.35 23.54 2.07
N LEU A 12 24.43 24.44 2.48
CA LEU A 12 23.01 24.27 2.23
C LEU A 12 22.66 24.34 0.74
N GLU A 13 23.31 25.23 -0.01
CA GLU A 13 23.17 25.31 -1.46
C GLU A 13 23.70 24.05 -2.16
N LEU A 14 24.85 23.53 -1.71
CA LEU A 14 25.40 22.28 -2.25
C LEU A 14 24.45 21.09 -2.02
N VAL A 15 23.91 20.96 -0.80
CA VAL A 15 22.95 19.90 -0.48
C VAL A 15 21.67 20.04 -1.31
N GLU A 16 21.15 21.25 -1.52
CA GLU A 16 20.01 21.47 -2.40
C GLU A 16 20.29 21.01 -3.82
N MET A 17 21.47 21.35 -4.36
CA MET A 17 21.88 20.94 -5.70
C MET A 17 21.95 19.41 -5.83
N GLU A 18 22.56 18.72 -4.85
CA GLU A 18 22.63 17.26 -4.83
C GLU A 18 21.25 16.61 -4.74
N VAL A 19 20.30 17.19 -3.95
CA VAL A 19 18.93 16.70 -3.88
C VAL A 19 18.22 16.86 -5.21
N ARG A 20 18.37 18.00 -5.90
CA ARG A 20 17.79 18.25 -7.22
C ARG A 20 18.34 17.30 -8.29
N GLU A 21 19.64 17.06 -8.30
CA GLU A 21 20.29 16.09 -9.19
C GLU A 21 19.76 14.67 -8.92
N LEU A 22 19.63 14.27 -7.65
CA LEU A 22 19.08 12.98 -7.27
C LEU A 22 17.63 12.80 -7.74
N LEU A 23 16.79 13.81 -7.55
CA LEU A 23 15.40 13.80 -7.99
C LEU A 23 15.32 13.67 -9.53
N SER A 24 16.12 14.45 -10.27
CA SER A 24 16.20 14.37 -11.73
C SER A 24 16.69 13.01 -12.23
N LYS A 25 17.62 12.38 -11.52
CA LYS A 25 18.09 11.01 -11.82
C LYS A 25 16.97 9.96 -11.70
N TYR A 26 16.01 10.19 -10.80
CA TYR A 26 14.83 9.33 -10.63
C TYR A 26 13.62 9.81 -11.43
N GLU A 27 13.83 10.65 -12.46
CA GLU A 27 12.80 11.15 -13.37
C GLU A 27 11.73 12.04 -12.69
N PHE A 28 12.03 12.63 -11.56
CA PHE A 28 11.24 13.71 -10.97
C PHE A 28 11.70 15.08 -11.52
N PRO A 29 10.84 16.10 -11.57
CA PRO A 29 11.22 17.45 -12.04
C PRO A 29 12.05 18.19 -10.98
N GLY A 30 13.30 17.74 -10.77
CA GLY A 30 14.18 18.21 -9.71
C GLY A 30 14.43 19.71 -9.69
N ASP A 31 14.43 20.36 -10.87
CA ASP A 31 14.64 21.80 -10.99
C ASP A 31 13.40 22.61 -10.56
N ASP A 32 12.20 22.08 -10.75
CA ASP A 32 10.93 22.78 -10.52
C ASP A 32 10.32 22.50 -9.15
N LEU A 33 10.79 21.45 -8.45
CA LEU A 33 10.27 21.09 -7.14
C LEU A 33 10.63 22.13 -6.07
N PRO A 34 9.66 22.54 -5.21
CA PRO A 34 9.96 23.39 -4.07
C PRO A 34 10.84 22.63 -3.06
N VAL A 35 11.99 23.19 -2.72
CA VAL A 35 12.89 22.66 -1.68
C VAL A 35 12.84 23.62 -0.50
N ILE A 36 12.26 23.18 0.62
CA ILE A 36 12.09 24.01 1.81
C ILE A 36 13.21 23.71 2.80
N LYS A 37 13.92 24.76 3.19
CA LYS A 37 15.03 24.68 4.16
C LYS A 37 14.54 25.14 5.53
N GLY A 38 14.89 24.41 6.59
CA GLY A 38 14.51 24.81 7.93
C GLY A 38 14.99 23.86 9.03
N SER A 39 14.76 24.29 10.27
CA SER A 39 15.07 23.53 11.48
C SER A 39 13.80 23.14 12.22
N ALA A 40 13.40 21.89 12.10
CA ALA A 40 12.30 21.35 12.89
C ALA A 40 12.57 21.42 14.41
N LEU A 41 13.84 21.34 14.82
CA LEU A 41 14.22 21.45 16.23
C LEU A 41 13.97 22.88 16.76
N ASN A 42 14.37 23.92 16.01
CA ASN A 42 14.12 25.30 16.42
C ASN A 42 12.61 25.56 16.53
N ALA A 43 11.83 25.10 15.56
CA ALA A 43 10.37 25.22 15.63
C ALA A 43 9.78 24.46 16.84
N LEU A 44 10.27 23.26 17.15
CA LEU A 44 9.78 22.45 18.27
C LEU A 44 10.13 23.07 19.63
N THR A 45 11.29 23.71 19.74
CA THR A 45 11.78 24.33 21.00
C THR A 45 11.45 25.80 21.12
N CYS A 46 10.78 26.41 20.16
CA CYS A 46 10.32 27.77 20.20
C CYS A 46 9.25 27.93 21.29
N GLU A 47 9.46 28.88 22.20
CA GLU A 47 8.54 29.19 23.31
C GLU A 47 7.52 30.29 22.93
N SER A 48 7.52 30.76 21.69
CA SER A 48 6.60 31.79 21.22
C SER A 48 5.20 31.22 20.95
N ASP A 49 4.18 31.90 21.46
CA ASP A 49 2.77 31.60 21.14
C ASP A 49 2.32 32.25 19.81
N ASP A 50 3.18 33.09 19.18
CA ASP A 50 2.87 33.69 17.89
C ASP A 50 3.12 32.68 16.74
N PRO A 51 2.08 32.26 16.00
CA PRO A 51 2.24 31.35 14.86
C PRO A 51 3.07 31.94 13.71
N ASN A 52 3.37 33.24 13.72
CA ASN A 52 4.22 33.88 12.73
C ASN A 52 5.65 34.12 13.24
N ALA A 53 6.04 33.55 14.37
CA ALA A 53 7.41 33.65 14.84
C ALA A 53 8.40 33.12 13.80
N PRO A 54 9.60 33.69 13.65
CA PRO A 54 10.59 33.31 12.66
C PRO A 54 10.95 31.84 12.70
N ASP A 55 10.95 31.23 13.89
CA ASP A 55 11.27 29.80 14.08
C ASP A 55 10.21 28.88 13.44
N TYR A 56 8.97 29.32 13.23
CA TYR A 56 7.91 28.57 12.55
C TYR A 56 7.83 28.84 11.04
N ALA A 57 8.55 29.83 10.52
CA ALA A 57 8.44 30.25 9.12
C ALA A 57 8.67 29.10 8.14
N CYS A 58 9.69 28.27 8.36
CA CYS A 58 9.99 27.10 7.50
C CYS A 58 8.89 26.03 7.55
N ILE A 59 8.22 25.85 8.69
CA ILE A 59 7.11 24.89 8.81
C ILE A 59 5.89 25.39 8.04
N LYS A 60 5.59 26.69 8.15
CA LYS A 60 4.50 27.31 7.40
C LYS A 60 4.76 27.23 5.89
N GLU A 61 5.97 27.60 5.45
CA GLU A 61 6.38 27.51 4.04
C GLU A 61 6.25 26.07 3.51
N LEU A 62 6.65 25.07 4.31
CA LEU A 62 6.49 23.65 3.95
C LEU A 62 5.01 23.30 3.76
N MET A 63 4.13 23.71 4.68
CA MET A 63 2.70 23.42 4.58
C MET A 63 2.07 24.14 3.39
N ASP A 64 2.41 25.40 3.15
CA ASP A 64 1.93 26.16 2.00
C ASP A 64 2.41 25.54 0.67
N ALA A 65 3.65 25.03 0.63
CA ALA A 65 4.17 24.30 -0.54
C ALA A 65 3.46 22.97 -0.76
N VAL A 66 3.18 22.21 0.30
CA VAL A 66 2.40 20.96 0.21
C VAL A 66 1.02 21.24 -0.37
N ASP A 67 0.31 22.24 0.16
CA ASP A 67 -1.05 22.56 -0.26
C ASP A 67 -1.12 23.10 -1.70
N SER A 68 -0.10 23.82 -2.15
CA SER A 68 -0.09 24.44 -3.48
C SER A 68 0.52 23.55 -4.57
N TYR A 69 1.53 22.76 -4.24
CA TYR A 69 2.31 22.01 -5.22
C TYR A 69 1.79 20.59 -5.42
N ILE A 70 1.33 19.90 -4.34
CA ILE A 70 0.88 18.53 -4.44
C ILE A 70 -0.57 18.49 -4.92
N PRO A 71 -0.85 17.97 -6.14
CA PRO A 71 -2.22 17.86 -6.61
C PRO A 71 -2.99 16.83 -5.80
N THR A 72 -4.29 17.08 -5.61
CA THR A 72 -5.18 16.06 -5.05
C THR A 72 -5.18 14.84 -5.98
N PRO A 73 -4.82 13.63 -5.49
CA PRO A 73 -4.80 12.46 -6.34
C PRO A 73 -6.20 12.10 -6.84
N PRO A 74 -6.34 11.60 -8.09
CA PRO A 74 -7.61 11.10 -8.56
C PRO A 74 -8.06 9.92 -7.67
N ARG A 75 -9.36 9.85 -7.38
CA ARG A 75 -9.96 8.77 -6.60
C ARG A 75 -10.77 7.88 -7.54
N ASP A 76 -10.62 6.57 -7.40
CA ASP A 76 -11.35 5.56 -8.17
C ASP A 76 -12.74 5.28 -7.55
N ASP A 77 -13.52 6.34 -7.34
CA ASP A 77 -14.82 6.27 -6.62
C ASP A 77 -15.93 5.61 -7.41
N ASP A 78 -15.83 5.62 -8.75
CA ASP A 78 -16.81 5.00 -9.66
C ASP A 78 -16.70 3.47 -9.75
N LEU A 79 -15.60 2.91 -9.25
CA LEU A 79 -15.37 1.46 -9.25
C LEU A 79 -16.15 0.77 -8.11
N PRO A 80 -16.39 -0.54 -8.21
CA PRO A 80 -16.97 -1.30 -7.10
C PRO A 80 -16.10 -1.19 -5.85
N PHE A 81 -16.73 -0.91 -4.70
CA PHE A 81 -16.04 -0.79 -3.41
C PHE A 81 -15.12 -1.98 -3.11
N LEU A 82 -13.93 -1.68 -2.64
CA LEU A 82 -12.97 -2.65 -2.14
C LEU A 82 -12.10 -2.02 -1.06
N MET A 83 -12.00 -2.69 0.09
CA MET A 83 -11.15 -2.31 1.22
C MET A 83 -10.41 -3.53 1.75
N PRO A 84 -9.08 -3.60 1.62
CA PRO A 84 -8.27 -4.63 2.28
C PRO A 84 -8.37 -4.50 3.80
N VAL A 85 -8.52 -5.63 4.50
CA VAL A 85 -8.58 -5.67 5.96
C VAL A 85 -7.16 -5.63 6.52
N GLU A 86 -6.88 -4.60 7.33
CA GLU A 86 -5.57 -4.41 8.00
C GLU A 86 -5.58 -4.92 9.43
N ASP A 87 -6.66 -4.66 10.16
CA ASP A 87 -6.85 -5.13 11.53
C ASP A 87 -8.32 -5.39 11.84
N VAL A 88 -8.56 -6.22 12.86
CA VAL A 88 -9.92 -6.59 13.30
C VAL A 88 -10.00 -6.56 14.81
N PHE A 89 -10.96 -5.83 15.34
CA PHE A 89 -11.23 -5.78 16.77
C PHE A 89 -12.73 -5.78 17.08
N THR A 90 -13.07 -6.02 18.32
CA THR A 90 -14.46 -6.04 18.80
C THR A 90 -14.71 -4.86 19.72
N ILE A 91 -15.81 -4.15 19.49
CA ILE A 91 -16.32 -3.14 20.41
C ILE A 91 -17.45 -3.76 21.20
N THR A 92 -17.29 -3.81 22.53
CA THR A 92 -18.31 -4.38 23.45
C THR A 92 -19.66 -3.69 23.22
N GLY A 93 -20.70 -4.49 22.95
CA GLY A 93 -22.06 -4.01 22.73
C GLY A 93 -22.32 -3.44 21.32
N ARG A 94 -21.30 -3.31 20.44
CA ARG A 94 -21.47 -2.82 19.08
C ARG A 94 -21.17 -3.87 18.01
N GLY A 95 -20.16 -4.74 18.23
CA GLY A 95 -19.81 -5.82 17.30
C GLY A 95 -18.38 -5.77 16.79
N THR A 96 -18.13 -6.42 15.68
CA THR A 96 -16.81 -6.54 15.04
C THR A 96 -16.56 -5.37 14.10
N VAL A 97 -15.37 -4.78 14.22
CA VAL A 97 -14.88 -3.70 13.36
C VAL A 97 -13.69 -4.22 12.55
N ALA A 98 -13.75 -4.04 11.25
CA ALA A 98 -12.62 -4.21 10.35
C ALA A 98 -12.07 -2.83 9.97
N THR A 99 -10.76 -2.65 10.09
CA THR A 99 -10.07 -1.43 9.66
C THR A 99 -9.30 -1.66 8.37
N GLY A 100 -9.19 -0.63 7.57
CA GLY A 100 -8.40 -0.64 6.36
C GLY A 100 -8.54 0.67 5.59
N ARG A 101 -7.73 0.79 4.56
CA ARG A 101 -7.83 1.87 3.59
C ARG A 101 -8.76 1.45 2.46
N VAL A 102 -9.74 2.26 2.13
CA VAL A 102 -10.56 2.05 0.93
C VAL A 102 -9.65 2.16 -0.29
N GLU A 103 -9.50 1.05 -1.03
CA GLU A 103 -8.65 0.98 -2.22
C GLU A 103 -9.34 1.65 -3.41
N ARG A 104 -10.66 1.41 -3.54
CA ARG A 104 -11.50 1.97 -4.61
C ARG A 104 -12.98 1.95 -4.23
N GLY A 105 -13.76 2.73 -4.96
CA GLY A 105 -15.20 2.84 -4.79
C GLY A 105 -15.62 3.59 -3.54
N GLN A 106 -16.91 3.58 -3.30
CA GLN A 106 -17.54 4.18 -2.12
C GLN A 106 -18.34 3.15 -1.36
N ILE A 107 -18.47 3.34 -0.05
CA ILE A 107 -19.30 2.54 0.85
C ILE A 107 -20.10 3.44 1.76
N LYS A 108 -21.37 3.10 1.99
CA LYS A 108 -22.28 3.84 2.87
C LYS A 108 -22.78 2.94 4.01
N MET A 109 -23.20 3.58 5.07
CA MET A 109 -23.91 2.89 6.13
C MET A 109 -25.18 2.22 5.58
N GLY A 110 -25.37 0.94 5.86
CA GLY A 110 -26.47 0.12 5.32
C GLY A 110 -26.14 -0.71 4.10
N ASP A 111 -25.01 -0.46 3.45
CA ASP A 111 -24.58 -1.22 2.27
C ASP A 111 -24.20 -2.66 2.63
N ALA A 112 -24.52 -3.57 1.71
CA ALA A 112 -24.10 -4.95 1.78
C ALA A 112 -22.64 -5.08 1.31
N VAL A 113 -21.87 -5.87 2.03
CA VAL A 113 -20.48 -6.22 1.70
C VAL A 113 -20.26 -7.72 1.74
N GLU A 114 -19.22 -8.15 1.08
CA GLU A 114 -18.74 -9.52 1.04
C GLU A 114 -17.30 -9.56 1.53
N ILE A 115 -17.02 -10.50 2.45
CA ILE A 115 -15.67 -10.78 2.99
C ILE A 115 -15.07 -11.84 2.09
N VAL A 116 -13.99 -11.53 1.37
CA VAL A 116 -13.41 -12.39 0.34
C VAL A 116 -11.93 -12.65 0.61
N GLY A 117 -11.50 -13.88 0.38
CA GLY A 117 -10.10 -14.33 0.52
C GLY A 117 -9.87 -15.16 1.77
N LEU A 118 -8.74 -15.87 1.80
CA LEU A 118 -8.30 -16.82 2.82
C LEU A 118 -9.22 -18.03 3.04
N ALA A 119 -10.36 -18.04 2.39
CA ALA A 119 -11.33 -19.15 2.34
C ALA A 119 -11.94 -19.23 0.93
N GLU A 120 -12.42 -20.42 0.54
CA GLU A 120 -13.08 -20.60 -0.76
C GLU A 120 -14.45 -19.92 -0.80
N GLU A 121 -15.16 -19.96 0.32
CA GLU A 121 -16.49 -19.35 0.45
C GLU A 121 -16.37 -17.94 1.06
N SER A 122 -17.00 -16.97 0.41
CA SER A 122 -17.13 -15.62 0.92
C SER A 122 -18.30 -15.49 1.90
N LYS A 123 -18.19 -14.57 2.84
CA LYS A 123 -19.24 -14.26 3.82
C LYS A 123 -19.87 -12.92 3.53
N LYS A 124 -21.19 -12.83 3.65
CA LYS A 124 -21.93 -11.58 3.46
C LYS A 124 -22.17 -10.89 4.79
N SER A 125 -22.09 -9.58 4.76
CA SER A 125 -22.40 -8.71 5.89
C SER A 125 -23.02 -7.39 5.42
N VAL A 126 -23.35 -6.54 6.39
CA VAL A 126 -23.86 -5.19 6.15
C VAL A 126 -23.08 -4.22 7.02
N ILE A 127 -22.69 -3.09 6.47
CA ILE A 127 -22.02 -2.00 7.19
C ILE A 127 -23.04 -1.30 8.10
N THR A 128 -22.80 -1.29 9.40
CA THR A 128 -23.67 -0.65 10.39
C THR A 128 -23.07 0.61 10.98
N GLY A 129 -21.84 0.93 10.65
CA GLY A 129 -21.17 2.16 11.04
C GLY A 129 -19.85 2.31 10.33
N ILE A 130 -19.46 3.54 10.07
CA ILE A 130 -18.15 3.91 9.49
C ILE A 130 -17.57 4.97 10.40
N GLU A 131 -16.30 4.81 10.78
CA GLU A 131 -15.61 5.73 11.68
C GLU A 131 -14.20 6.04 11.16
N MET A 132 -13.84 7.31 11.18
CA MET A 132 -12.49 7.80 10.86
C MET A 132 -12.09 8.86 11.90
N PHE A 133 -10.91 8.70 12.53
CA PHE A 133 -10.40 9.61 13.57
C PHE A 133 -11.41 9.91 14.69
N ARG A 134 -12.14 8.87 15.16
CA ARG A 134 -13.20 8.96 16.19
C ARG A 134 -14.41 9.80 15.77
N LYS A 135 -14.60 10.03 14.47
CA LYS A 135 -15.79 10.68 13.91
C LYS A 135 -16.58 9.66 13.11
N LEU A 136 -17.88 9.61 13.36
CA LEU A 136 -18.81 8.81 12.55
C LEU A 136 -18.99 9.47 11.19
N LEU A 137 -18.98 8.65 10.14
CA LEU A 137 -19.17 9.07 8.76
C LEU A 137 -20.42 8.40 8.19
N ASP A 138 -21.10 9.10 7.30
CA ASP A 138 -22.23 8.55 6.53
C ASP A 138 -21.75 7.64 5.39
N TYR A 139 -20.58 7.95 4.83
CA TYR A 139 -19.91 7.18 3.77
C TYR A 139 -18.41 7.30 3.88
N ALA A 140 -17.70 6.41 3.18
CA ALA A 140 -16.25 6.48 2.93
C ALA A 140 -15.95 6.22 1.45
N GLU A 141 -14.87 6.78 0.95
CA GLU A 141 -14.48 6.75 -0.45
C GLU A 141 -13.01 6.35 -0.63
N ALA A 142 -12.59 6.09 -1.88
CA ALA A 142 -11.24 5.70 -2.20
C ALA A 142 -10.19 6.63 -1.57
N GLY A 143 -9.21 6.04 -0.86
CA GLY A 143 -8.17 6.76 -0.13
C GLY A 143 -8.43 6.94 1.37
N ASP A 144 -9.67 6.82 1.83
CA ASP A 144 -10.03 6.96 3.24
C ASP A 144 -9.55 5.76 4.06
N ASN A 145 -8.98 6.03 5.24
CA ASN A 145 -8.60 4.99 6.20
C ASN A 145 -9.65 4.92 7.30
N VAL A 146 -10.45 3.86 7.30
CA VAL A 146 -11.67 3.76 8.10
C VAL A 146 -11.78 2.47 8.89
N GLY A 147 -12.56 2.53 9.97
CA GLY A 147 -13.10 1.37 10.66
C GLY A 147 -14.56 1.14 10.24
N THR A 148 -14.86 -0.04 9.74
CA THR A 148 -16.20 -0.44 9.32
C THR A 148 -16.79 -1.43 10.33
N LEU A 149 -17.96 -1.10 10.90
CA LEU A 149 -18.68 -1.97 11.82
C LEU A 149 -19.55 -2.95 11.01
N LEU A 150 -19.34 -4.25 11.24
CA LEU A 150 -19.98 -5.33 10.49
C LEU A 150 -21.12 -5.98 11.27
N ARG A 151 -22.24 -6.23 10.61
CA ARG A 151 -23.39 -6.90 11.21
C ARG A 151 -23.21 -8.42 11.19
N GLY A 152 -23.36 -9.06 12.37
CA GLY A 152 -23.47 -10.51 12.48
C GLY A 152 -22.18 -11.27 12.12
N ILE A 153 -21.04 -10.62 12.22
CA ILE A 153 -19.72 -11.20 11.99
C ILE A 153 -18.97 -11.24 13.33
N ASP A 154 -18.54 -12.41 13.74
CA ASP A 154 -17.65 -12.56 14.87
C ASP A 154 -16.20 -12.26 14.49
N LYS A 155 -15.37 -11.77 15.44
CA LYS A 155 -13.95 -11.47 15.20
C LYS A 155 -13.17 -12.66 14.58
N LYS A 156 -13.58 -13.90 14.88
CA LYS A 156 -12.94 -15.13 14.36
C LYS A 156 -13.31 -15.44 12.91
N GLU A 157 -14.28 -14.74 12.35
CA GLU A 157 -14.80 -14.99 11.02
C GLU A 157 -14.25 -14.03 9.97
N ILE A 158 -13.45 -13.07 10.39
CA ILE A 158 -12.76 -12.10 9.54
C ILE A 158 -11.34 -11.89 10.07
N GLU A 159 -10.38 -11.79 9.18
CA GLU A 159 -8.98 -11.61 9.55
C GLU A 159 -8.23 -10.71 8.56
N ARG A 160 -7.09 -10.22 9.00
CA ARG A 160 -6.17 -9.47 8.14
C ARG A 160 -5.81 -10.28 6.90
N GLY A 161 -5.81 -9.62 5.74
CA GLY A 161 -5.51 -10.25 4.46
C GLY A 161 -6.74 -10.58 3.62
N GLN A 162 -7.91 -10.63 4.23
CA GLN A 162 -9.17 -10.64 3.49
C GLN A 162 -9.50 -9.23 2.97
N VAL A 163 -10.47 -9.12 2.08
CA VAL A 163 -11.00 -7.85 1.62
C VAL A 163 -12.49 -7.74 1.91
N LEU A 164 -12.94 -6.53 2.24
CA LEU A 164 -14.35 -6.18 2.15
C LEU A 164 -14.61 -5.62 0.76
N ALA A 165 -15.57 -6.19 0.05
CA ALA A 165 -15.86 -5.79 -1.31
C ALA A 165 -17.37 -5.69 -1.56
N LYS A 166 -17.76 -4.97 -2.61
CA LYS A 166 -19.13 -5.01 -3.11
C LYS A 166 -19.47 -6.46 -3.50
N PRO A 167 -20.63 -7.02 -3.09
CA PRO A 167 -20.96 -8.40 -3.36
C PRO A 167 -20.80 -8.79 -4.84
N GLY A 168 -20.05 -9.86 -5.09
CA GLY A 168 -19.81 -10.39 -6.43
C GLY A 168 -18.80 -9.62 -7.29
N SER A 169 -18.17 -8.57 -6.76
CA SER A 169 -17.21 -7.74 -7.54
C SER A 169 -15.80 -8.32 -7.63
N ILE A 170 -15.42 -9.21 -6.74
CA ILE A 170 -14.14 -9.91 -6.72
C ILE A 170 -14.34 -11.33 -6.22
N LYS A 171 -13.49 -12.26 -6.67
CA LYS A 171 -13.51 -13.66 -6.25
C LYS A 171 -12.17 -14.08 -5.64
N PRO A 172 -12.16 -15.10 -4.76
CA PRO A 172 -10.92 -15.71 -4.31
C PRO A 172 -10.35 -16.61 -5.40
N HIS A 173 -9.04 -16.59 -5.59
CA HIS A 173 -8.32 -17.44 -6.54
C HIS A 173 -7.07 -18.03 -5.90
N THR A 174 -6.73 -19.27 -6.26
CA THR A 174 -5.47 -19.91 -5.90
C THR A 174 -4.47 -19.89 -7.05
N LYS A 175 -4.93 -19.73 -8.29
CA LYS A 175 -4.08 -19.78 -9.49
C LYS A 175 -4.13 -18.48 -10.25
N PHE A 176 -2.95 -18.00 -10.64
CA PHE A 176 -2.84 -16.82 -11.50
C PHE A 176 -1.58 -16.88 -12.36
N SER A 177 -1.59 -16.13 -13.45
CA SER A 177 -0.40 -15.78 -14.22
C SER A 177 0.02 -14.35 -13.89
N GLY A 178 1.31 -14.11 -13.77
CA GLY A 178 1.84 -12.79 -13.49
C GLY A 178 3.09 -12.49 -14.28
N GLN A 179 3.23 -11.24 -14.70
CA GLN A 179 4.50 -10.73 -15.21
C GLN A 179 5.34 -10.28 -14.03
N VAL A 180 6.56 -10.81 -13.92
CA VAL A 180 7.43 -10.63 -12.76
C VAL A 180 8.80 -10.16 -13.20
N TYR A 181 9.28 -9.13 -12.54
CA TYR A 181 10.67 -8.73 -12.56
C TYR A 181 11.39 -9.30 -11.34
N VAL A 182 12.46 -10.06 -11.57
CA VAL A 182 13.29 -10.65 -10.52
C VAL A 182 14.43 -9.71 -10.19
N LEU A 183 14.43 -9.18 -8.97
CA LEU A 183 15.44 -8.23 -8.52
C LEU A 183 16.85 -8.81 -8.61
N SER A 184 17.77 -8.04 -9.17
CA SER A 184 19.20 -8.36 -9.22
C SER A 184 19.84 -8.25 -7.84
N LYS A 185 21.07 -8.74 -7.72
CA LYS A 185 21.87 -8.63 -6.49
C LYS A 185 22.11 -7.18 -6.08
N ASP A 186 22.36 -6.30 -7.04
CA ASP A 186 22.65 -4.89 -6.79
C ASP A 186 21.41 -4.11 -6.32
N GLU A 187 20.21 -4.61 -6.63
CA GLU A 187 18.93 -4.13 -6.14
C GLU A 187 18.51 -4.76 -4.80
N GLY A 188 19.40 -5.53 -4.16
CA GLY A 188 19.13 -6.23 -2.89
C GLY A 188 18.37 -7.54 -3.04
N GLY A 189 18.16 -8.01 -4.27
CA GLY A 189 17.48 -9.25 -4.60
C GLY A 189 18.36 -10.50 -4.49
N ARG A 190 18.07 -11.48 -5.35
CA ARG A 190 18.79 -12.76 -5.40
C ARG A 190 20.12 -12.62 -6.14
N HIS A 191 21.05 -13.54 -5.84
CA HIS A 191 22.31 -13.70 -6.57
C HIS A 191 22.40 -15.07 -7.27
N THR A 192 21.37 -15.93 -7.09
CA THR A 192 21.28 -17.26 -7.72
C THR A 192 19.97 -17.39 -8.48
N PRO A 193 19.94 -18.16 -9.58
CA PRO A 193 18.69 -18.45 -10.28
C PRO A 193 17.73 -19.28 -9.42
N PHE A 194 16.47 -19.33 -9.82
CA PHE A 194 15.53 -20.29 -9.31
C PHE A 194 14.92 -21.10 -10.46
N PHE A 195 14.35 -22.24 -10.10
CA PHE A 195 13.83 -23.25 -11.02
C PHE A 195 12.34 -23.48 -10.80
N ASN A 196 11.72 -24.29 -11.63
CA ASN A 196 10.36 -24.76 -11.42
C ASN A 196 10.17 -25.31 -9.99
N ASN A 197 8.97 -25.16 -9.45
CA ASN A 197 8.61 -25.55 -8.09
C ASN A 197 9.27 -24.70 -6.98
N TYR A 198 9.85 -23.55 -7.31
CA TYR A 198 10.28 -22.58 -6.31
C TYR A 198 9.09 -22.11 -5.48
N ARG A 199 9.25 -22.00 -4.15
CA ARG A 199 8.17 -21.74 -3.19
C ARG A 199 8.45 -20.52 -2.32
N PRO A 200 8.38 -19.29 -2.86
CA PRO A 200 8.50 -18.06 -2.08
C PRO A 200 7.16 -17.66 -1.45
N GLN A 201 7.21 -16.55 -0.69
CA GLN A 201 6.02 -15.86 -0.21
C GLN A 201 5.61 -14.75 -1.20
N PHE A 202 4.33 -14.73 -1.52
CA PHE A 202 3.68 -13.70 -2.35
C PHE A 202 2.92 -12.74 -1.45
N TYR A 203 3.26 -11.46 -1.53
CA TYR A 203 2.64 -10.38 -0.75
C TYR A 203 1.62 -9.66 -1.61
N PHE A 204 0.36 -9.81 -1.26
CA PHE A 204 -0.77 -9.12 -1.87
C PHE A 204 -1.44 -8.22 -0.83
N ARG A 205 -1.62 -6.93 -1.12
CA ARG A 205 -2.29 -6.01 -0.19
C ARG A 205 -1.76 -6.16 1.25
N THR A 206 -2.57 -6.73 2.15
CA THR A 206 -2.27 -6.85 3.59
C THR A 206 -1.88 -8.26 4.02
N THR A 207 -1.75 -9.21 3.08
CA THR A 207 -1.43 -10.62 3.38
C THR A 207 -0.23 -11.13 2.62
N ASP A 208 0.36 -12.20 3.13
CA ASP A 208 1.36 -12.99 2.45
C ASP A 208 0.94 -14.46 2.41
N VAL A 209 1.17 -15.09 1.28
CA VAL A 209 0.84 -16.51 1.07
C VAL A 209 1.96 -17.20 0.30
N THR A 210 2.29 -18.41 0.72
CA THR A 210 3.22 -19.26 -0.03
C THR A 210 2.59 -19.71 -1.34
N GLY A 211 3.34 -19.60 -2.43
CA GLY A 211 2.93 -20.08 -3.74
C GLY A 211 4.01 -20.90 -4.41
N VAL A 212 3.62 -21.76 -5.31
CA VAL A 212 4.51 -22.56 -6.17
C VAL A 212 4.59 -21.91 -7.53
N ILE A 213 5.80 -21.63 -7.99
CA ILE A 213 6.05 -21.05 -9.31
C ILE A 213 6.23 -22.17 -10.35
N SER A 214 5.54 -22.01 -11.47
CA SER A 214 5.76 -22.76 -12.70
C SER A 214 6.22 -21.82 -13.80
N LEU A 215 7.42 -22.06 -14.33
CA LEU A 215 7.98 -21.29 -15.42
C LEU A 215 7.34 -21.69 -16.75
N PRO A 216 7.33 -20.80 -17.77
CA PRO A 216 6.81 -21.12 -19.10
C PRO A 216 7.52 -22.31 -19.74
N GLU A 217 6.85 -22.97 -20.68
CA GLU A 217 7.42 -24.07 -21.44
C GLU A 217 8.72 -23.64 -22.16
N GLY A 218 9.78 -24.41 -22.01
CA GLY A 218 11.10 -24.12 -22.57
C GLY A 218 11.99 -23.24 -21.69
N VAL A 219 11.49 -22.73 -20.56
CA VAL A 219 12.29 -21.97 -19.58
C VAL A 219 12.66 -22.89 -18.41
N GLU A 220 13.93 -23.25 -18.32
CA GLU A 220 14.42 -24.15 -17.25
C GLU A 220 14.68 -23.40 -15.94
N MET A 221 15.15 -22.14 -16.02
CA MET A 221 15.48 -21.32 -14.86
C MET A 221 15.18 -19.85 -15.12
N CYS A 222 15.06 -19.08 -14.04
CA CYS A 222 14.92 -17.63 -14.05
C CYS A 222 16.09 -16.99 -13.31
N MET A 223 16.76 -16.06 -13.98
CA MET A 223 17.95 -15.36 -13.45
C MET A 223 17.55 -14.07 -12.72
N PRO A 224 18.36 -13.61 -11.75
CA PRO A 224 18.23 -12.24 -11.25
C PRO A 224 18.39 -11.22 -12.39
N GLY A 225 17.47 -10.25 -12.46
CA GLY A 225 17.37 -9.27 -13.55
C GLY A 225 16.39 -9.65 -14.67
N ASP A 226 15.88 -10.87 -14.68
CA ASP A 226 14.92 -11.31 -15.69
C ASP A 226 13.53 -10.71 -15.48
N ASN A 227 12.85 -10.50 -16.62
CA ASN A 227 11.42 -10.17 -16.66
C ASN A 227 10.68 -11.32 -17.35
N VAL A 228 9.87 -12.06 -16.61
CA VAL A 228 9.27 -13.32 -17.07
C VAL A 228 7.79 -13.40 -16.69
N VAL A 229 6.99 -13.97 -17.57
CA VAL A 229 5.62 -14.37 -17.23
C VAL A 229 5.68 -15.74 -16.58
N MET A 230 5.10 -15.90 -15.41
CA MET A 230 5.09 -17.17 -14.67
C MET A 230 3.68 -17.50 -14.18
N ASN A 231 3.41 -18.79 -14.03
CA ASN A 231 2.20 -19.28 -13.41
C ASN A 231 2.49 -19.56 -11.93
N VAL A 232 1.54 -19.21 -11.09
CA VAL A 232 1.65 -19.37 -9.64
C VAL A 232 0.42 -20.09 -9.12
N GLU A 233 0.66 -21.07 -8.26
CA GLU A 233 -0.38 -21.75 -7.49
C GLU A 233 -0.15 -21.47 -6.00
N LEU A 234 -1.09 -20.73 -5.40
CA LEU A 234 -1.06 -20.37 -3.98
C LEU A 234 -1.63 -21.50 -3.12
N ILE A 235 -1.10 -21.65 -1.90
CA ILE A 235 -1.61 -22.66 -0.94
C ILE A 235 -2.94 -22.25 -0.30
N THR A 236 -3.33 -20.97 -0.41
CA THR A 236 -4.56 -20.41 0.17
C THR A 236 -5.19 -19.46 -0.85
N PRO A 237 -6.53 -19.48 -1.04
CA PRO A 237 -7.20 -18.59 -1.97
C PRO A 237 -7.14 -17.15 -1.48
N ILE A 238 -6.85 -16.22 -2.37
CA ILE A 238 -6.78 -14.77 -2.08
C ILE A 238 -7.68 -14.02 -3.06
N ALA A 239 -8.22 -12.88 -2.63
CA ALA A 239 -8.93 -11.94 -3.49
C ALA A 239 -7.95 -11.31 -4.50
N ILE A 240 -7.86 -11.91 -5.68
CA ILE A 240 -6.95 -11.49 -6.77
C ILE A 240 -7.78 -11.07 -7.98
N GLU A 241 -7.26 -10.07 -8.69
CA GLU A 241 -7.81 -9.61 -9.97
C GLU A 241 -6.68 -9.21 -10.92
N LYS A 242 -6.99 -9.14 -12.20
CA LYS A 242 -6.04 -8.66 -13.22
C LYS A 242 -5.58 -7.24 -12.90
N GLY A 243 -4.27 -6.97 -13.02
CA GLY A 243 -3.67 -5.69 -12.72
C GLY A 243 -3.20 -5.52 -11.27
N LEU A 244 -3.56 -6.44 -10.37
CA LEU A 244 -3.11 -6.39 -8.99
C LEU A 244 -1.59 -6.59 -8.92
N ARG A 245 -0.91 -5.66 -8.25
CA ARG A 245 0.54 -5.76 -8.00
C ARG A 245 0.83 -6.65 -6.80
N PHE A 246 1.96 -7.33 -6.86
CA PHE A 246 2.44 -8.15 -5.76
C PHE A 246 3.96 -8.11 -5.64
N ALA A 247 4.46 -8.43 -4.45
CA ALA A 247 5.88 -8.64 -4.21
C ALA A 247 6.15 -10.11 -3.90
N ILE A 248 7.34 -10.59 -4.31
CA ILE A 248 7.84 -11.91 -3.99
C ILE A 248 8.95 -11.76 -2.96
N ARG A 249 8.84 -12.49 -1.85
CA ARG A 249 9.83 -12.42 -0.76
C ARG A 249 10.34 -13.80 -0.35
N GLU A 250 11.60 -13.82 0.03
CA GLU A 250 12.30 -14.98 0.57
C GLU A 250 13.13 -14.57 1.77
N GLY A 251 12.93 -15.23 2.90
CA GLY A 251 13.68 -14.94 4.13
C GLY A 251 13.63 -13.47 4.57
N GLY A 252 12.50 -12.79 4.35
CA GLY A 252 12.30 -11.37 4.70
C GLY A 252 12.83 -10.37 3.67
N ARG A 253 13.46 -10.81 2.58
CA ARG A 253 13.96 -9.95 1.49
C ARG A 253 13.01 -9.99 0.30
N THR A 254 12.76 -8.84 -0.32
CA THR A 254 12.05 -8.78 -1.59
C THR A 254 13.00 -9.27 -2.69
N VAL A 255 12.59 -10.30 -3.43
CA VAL A 255 13.38 -10.91 -4.50
C VAL A 255 12.76 -10.70 -5.87
N GLY A 256 11.55 -10.16 -5.93
CA GLY A 256 10.87 -9.82 -7.16
C GLY A 256 9.60 -9.02 -6.90
N SER A 257 9.10 -8.41 -7.96
CA SER A 257 7.81 -7.74 -7.99
C SER A 257 7.09 -8.06 -9.28
N GLY A 258 5.77 -8.08 -9.25
CA GLY A 258 5.00 -8.44 -10.43
C GLY A 258 3.60 -7.85 -10.43
N VAL A 259 2.93 -8.10 -11.55
CA VAL A 259 1.54 -7.71 -11.80
C VAL A 259 0.78 -8.95 -12.29
N VAL A 260 -0.39 -9.18 -11.73
CA VAL A 260 -1.29 -10.26 -12.18
C VAL A 260 -1.79 -9.94 -13.59
N THR A 261 -1.56 -10.83 -14.54
CA THR A 261 -2.02 -10.72 -15.93
C THR A 261 -3.32 -11.44 -16.17
N GLU A 262 -3.49 -12.61 -15.52
CA GLU A 262 -4.69 -13.45 -15.62
C GLU A 262 -4.91 -14.21 -14.32
N THR A 263 -6.17 -14.47 -13.98
CA THR A 263 -6.58 -15.38 -12.91
C THR A 263 -7.16 -16.63 -13.54
N ALA A 264 -6.81 -17.80 -13.01
CA ALA A 264 -7.41 -19.08 -13.40
C ALA A 264 -8.40 -19.56 -12.31
N GLU A 265 -9.44 -20.27 -12.74
CA GLU A 265 -10.42 -20.92 -11.85
C GLU A 265 -9.80 -22.11 -11.12
#